data_d12cacefcfb98ba91613fecba120ecb5
#
_entry.id   d12cacefcfb98ba91613fecba120ecb5
#
_cell.length_a   1.000
_cell.length_b   1.000
_cell.length_c   1.000
_cell.angle_alpha   90.00
_cell.angle_beta   90.00
_cell.angle_gamma   90.00
#
_symmetry.space_group_name_H-M   'P 1'
#
loop_
_entity.id
_entity.type
_entity.pdbx_description
1 polymer ?
#
loop_
_entity_poly.entity_id
_entity_poly.type
_entity_poly.pdbx_seq_one_letter_code
_entity_poly.pdbx_strand_id
1 'polypeptide(L)'
;MQQPRNFDDIKFTSIHRRIMLWGSGGPFLDGYVLVMIGVALEQLTPALKLDAQWIGLLGAGTLAGLFVGTSLFGYISDKVGRRKMFIIDIIAIGVISAATMFVSSPVELLVMRVLIGIVIGADYPIATSMITEFSNTRQRAFSIGFIAAMWYVGATCADLVGYWLYDVEGGWRWMLGSAVIPCILILIGRFDLPESPRWLLRKGRVKECEAMMIKLFGEPVVFDEEAPQETRFLQLFNRRHFPFVLFEIGRASCRERVLPPV
;
A
#
# COMPACT_ATOMS: atom_id res chain seq x y z
N MET A 1 28.66 6.82 -28.86
CA MET A 1 28.09 6.27 -27.60
C MET A 1 27.58 7.45 -26.80
N GLN A 2 26.27 7.57 -26.56
CA GLN A 2 25.72 8.61 -25.70
C GLN A 2 26.19 8.36 -24.28
N GLN A 3 26.63 9.40 -23.59
CA GLN A 3 26.98 9.28 -22.17
C GLN A 3 25.71 8.90 -21.38
N PRO A 4 25.79 7.92 -20.45
CA PRO A 4 24.64 7.51 -19.67
C PRO A 4 24.14 8.70 -18.84
N ARG A 5 22.84 8.98 -18.89
CA ARG A 5 22.22 10.04 -18.10
C ARG A 5 22.01 9.60 -16.66
N ASN A 6 22.15 10.55 -15.73
CA ASN A 6 21.76 10.34 -14.34
C ASN A 6 20.23 10.22 -14.25
N PHE A 7 19.72 9.28 -13.45
CA PHE A 7 18.29 9.09 -13.24
C PHE A 7 17.57 10.38 -12.76
N ASP A 8 18.23 11.19 -11.96
CA ASP A 8 17.68 12.44 -11.44
C ASP A 8 17.48 13.54 -12.51
N ASP A 9 18.11 13.41 -13.66
CA ASP A 9 17.97 14.35 -14.80
C ASP A 9 16.84 13.98 -15.76
N ILE A 10 16.18 12.83 -15.56
CA ILE A 10 15.09 12.39 -16.42
C ILE A 10 13.85 13.24 -16.17
N LYS A 11 13.32 13.82 -17.25
CA LYS A 11 12.07 14.59 -17.17
C LYS A 11 10.88 13.66 -16.88
N PHE A 12 9.84 14.23 -16.26
CA PHE A 12 8.59 13.52 -15.99
C PHE A 12 7.91 13.11 -17.31
N THR A 13 7.80 11.82 -17.53
CA THR A 13 7.27 11.20 -18.74
C THR A 13 5.92 10.53 -18.48
N SER A 14 5.26 10.06 -19.54
CA SER A 14 4.02 9.29 -19.45
C SER A 14 4.16 8.03 -18.59
N ILE A 15 5.35 7.41 -18.59
CA ILE A 15 5.61 6.23 -17.76
C ILE A 15 5.58 6.57 -16.25
N HIS A 16 6.13 7.70 -15.86
CA HIS A 16 6.07 8.14 -14.46
C HIS A 16 4.62 8.38 -14.02
N ARG A 17 3.79 9.02 -14.87
CA ARG A 17 2.35 9.21 -14.59
C ARG A 17 1.63 7.88 -14.43
N ARG A 18 1.95 6.92 -15.28
CA ARG A 18 1.35 5.58 -15.24
C ARG A 18 1.73 4.83 -13.97
N ILE A 19 3.02 4.84 -13.61
CA ILE A 19 3.51 4.21 -12.37
C ILE A 19 2.89 4.90 -11.15
N MET A 20 2.80 6.22 -11.15
CA MET A 20 2.20 6.99 -10.06
C MET A 20 0.70 6.67 -9.92
N LEU A 21 -0.06 6.64 -11.01
CA LEU A 21 -1.50 6.38 -11.00
C LEU A 21 -1.80 4.94 -10.54
N TRP A 22 -1.23 3.94 -11.20
CA TRP A 22 -1.51 2.55 -10.87
C TRP A 22 -0.77 2.08 -9.61
N GLY A 23 0.36 2.72 -9.30
CA GLY A 23 1.08 2.51 -8.05
C GLY A 23 0.29 2.97 -6.83
N SER A 24 -0.37 4.13 -6.92
CA SER A 24 -1.22 4.65 -5.84
C SER A 24 -2.59 3.99 -5.73
N GLY A 25 -2.90 3.02 -6.59
CA GLY A 25 -4.12 2.23 -6.51
C GLY A 25 -4.25 1.41 -5.23
N GLY A 26 -3.13 0.96 -4.62
CA GLY A 26 -3.14 0.31 -3.32
C GLY A 26 -3.59 1.25 -2.21
N PRO A 27 -2.92 2.38 -1.98
CA PRO A 27 -3.39 3.42 -1.06
C PRO A 27 -4.86 3.85 -1.28
N PHE A 28 -5.32 3.91 -2.51
CA PHE A 28 -6.76 4.12 -2.80
C PHE A 28 -7.62 3.00 -2.19
N LEU A 29 -7.25 1.73 -2.40
CA LEU A 29 -7.97 0.59 -1.82
C LEU A 29 -7.90 0.56 -0.30
N ASP A 30 -6.78 0.95 0.27
CA ASP A 30 -6.60 1.04 1.73
C ASP A 30 -7.62 2.01 2.32
N GLY A 31 -7.70 3.22 1.76
CA GLY A 31 -8.71 4.21 2.17
C GLY A 31 -10.13 3.70 1.99
N TYR A 32 -10.41 3.08 0.83
CA TYR A 32 -11.72 2.52 0.52
C TYR A 32 -12.15 1.45 1.52
N VAL A 33 -11.31 0.45 1.77
CA VAL A 33 -11.64 -0.70 2.63
C VAL A 33 -11.68 -0.32 4.11
N LEU A 34 -10.78 0.58 4.54
CA LEU A 34 -10.75 1.03 5.94
C LEU A 34 -11.96 1.90 6.30
N VAL A 35 -12.42 2.74 5.38
CA VAL A 35 -13.59 3.61 5.64
C VAL A 35 -14.90 2.84 5.45
N MET A 36 -14.98 1.93 4.47
CA MET A 36 -16.18 1.17 4.18
C MET A 36 -16.76 0.43 5.39
N ILE A 37 -15.91 -0.09 6.29
CA ILE A 37 -16.42 -0.78 7.50
C ILE A 37 -17.20 0.19 8.40
N GLY A 38 -16.73 1.45 8.51
CA GLY A 38 -17.41 2.47 9.31
C GLY A 38 -18.82 2.73 8.80
N VAL A 39 -18.96 2.87 7.48
CA VAL A 39 -20.26 3.07 6.84
C VAL A 39 -21.17 1.82 6.99
N ALA A 40 -20.60 0.63 6.83
CA ALA A 40 -21.35 -0.62 6.95
C ALA A 40 -21.78 -0.94 8.39
N LEU A 41 -21.13 -0.38 9.42
CA LEU A 41 -21.40 -0.67 10.84
C LEU A 41 -22.86 -0.44 11.23
N GLU A 42 -23.52 0.54 10.64
CA GLU A 42 -24.92 0.84 10.97
C GLU A 42 -25.86 -0.32 10.64
N GLN A 43 -25.65 -0.99 9.51
CA GLN A 43 -26.40 -2.18 9.14
C GLN A 43 -25.83 -3.45 9.77
N LEU A 44 -24.51 -3.52 9.98
CA LEU A 44 -23.83 -4.67 10.58
C LEU A 44 -24.21 -4.88 12.06
N THR A 45 -24.34 -3.78 12.81
CA THR A 45 -24.62 -3.82 14.24
C THR A 45 -25.90 -4.61 14.56
N PRO A 46 -27.06 -4.31 13.97
CA PRO A 46 -28.27 -5.12 14.18
C PRO A 46 -28.19 -6.51 13.52
N ALA A 47 -27.56 -6.62 12.35
CA ALA A 47 -27.52 -7.87 11.57
C ALA A 47 -26.71 -8.97 12.28
N LEU A 48 -25.57 -8.62 12.87
CA LEU A 48 -24.69 -9.54 13.58
C LEU A 48 -24.80 -9.39 15.11
N LYS A 49 -25.72 -8.57 15.63
CA LYS A 49 -25.93 -8.30 17.06
C LYS A 49 -24.62 -7.85 17.73
N LEU A 50 -23.91 -6.91 17.09
CA LEU A 50 -22.64 -6.39 17.60
C LEU A 50 -22.92 -5.48 18.80
N ASP A 51 -22.17 -5.69 19.87
CA ASP A 51 -22.07 -4.76 21.00
C ASP A 51 -20.88 -3.81 20.85
N ALA A 52 -20.72 -2.89 21.78
CA ALA A 52 -19.62 -1.93 21.78
C ALA A 52 -18.24 -2.61 21.84
N GLN A 53 -18.14 -3.78 22.46
CA GLN A 53 -16.88 -4.54 22.53
C GLN A 53 -16.51 -5.12 21.16
N TRP A 54 -17.48 -5.69 20.43
CA TRP A 54 -17.26 -6.19 19.09
C TRP A 54 -16.86 -5.07 18.11
N ILE A 55 -17.51 -3.92 18.18
CA ILE A 55 -17.15 -2.77 17.33
C ILE A 55 -15.70 -2.33 17.59
N GLY A 56 -15.31 -2.23 18.88
CA GLY A 56 -13.93 -1.94 19.26
C GLY A 56 -12.94 -3.00 18.79
N LEU A 57 -13.28 -4.30 18.91
CA LEU A 57 -12.43 -5.40 18.45
C LEU A 57 -12.26 -5.43 16.95
N LEU A 58 -13.29 -5.11 16.17
CA LEU A 58 -13.20 -5.04 14.70
C LEU A 58 -12.22 -3.96 14.24
N GLY A 59 -12.27 -2.78 14.88
CA GLY A 59 -11.30 -1.71 14.63
C GLY A 59 -9.90 -2.08 15.08
N ALA A 60 -9.74 -2.53 16.32
CA ALA A 60 -8.45 -2.95 16.88
C ALA A 60 -7.82 -4.11 16.10
N GLY A 61 -8.64 -5.09 15.68
CA GLY A 61 -8.19 -6.24 14.89
C GLY A 61 -7.59 -5.82 13.55
N THR A 62 -8.22 -4.87 12.86
CA THR A 62 -7.70 -4.33 11.60
C THR A 62 -6.35 -3.63 11.81
N LEU A 63 -6.23 -2.81 12.86
CA LEU A 63 -4.98 -2.11 13.19
C LEU A 63 -3.86 -3.07 13.62
N ALA A 64 -4.20 -4.10 14.40
CA ALA A 64 -3.25 -5.15 14.77
C ALA A 64 -2.74 -5.89 13.53
N GLY A 65 -3.65 -6.23 12.61
CA GLY A 65 -3.30 -6.82 11.33
C GLY A 65 -2.35 -5.92 10.53
N LEU A 66 -2.65 -4.63 10.43
CA LEU A 66 -1.85 -3.63 9.72
C LEU A 66 -0.42 -3.55 10.29
N PHE A 67 -0.30 -3.54 11.61
CA PHE A 67 1.01 -3.54 12.29
C PHE A 67 1.84 -4.78 11.93
N VAL A 68 1.23 -5.97 11.98
CA VAL A 68 1.88 -7.24 11.61
C VAL A 68 2.26 -7.21 10.13
N GLY A 69 1.34 -6.80 9.26
CA GLY A 69 1.53 -6.72 7.82
C GLY A 69 2.71 -5.81 7.44
N THR A 70 2.73 -4.59 7.94
CA THR A 70 3.80 -3.62 7.65
C THR A 70 5.17 -4.15 8.08
N SER A 71 5.24 -4.77 9.27
CA SER A 71 6.49 -5.29 9.81
C SER A 71 7.02 -6.49 9.01
N LEU A 72 6.14 -7.39 8.58
CA LEU A 72 6.52 -8.65 7.94
C LEU A 72 6.76 -8.48 6.43
N PHE A 73 5.86 -7.79 5.75
CA PHE A 73 5.87 -7.75 4.29
C PHE A 73 6.87 -6.75 3.72
N GLY A 74 7.32 -5.76 4.48
CA GLY A 74 8.48 -4.94 4.11
C GLY A 74 9.69 -5.82 3.81
N TYR A 75 9.98 -6.79 4.70
CA TYR A 75 11.08 -7.73 4.51
C TYR A 75 10.82 -8.76 3.40
N ILE A 76 9.60 -9.28 3.29
CA ILE A 76 9.24 -10.26 2.26
C ILE A 76 9.34 -9.65 0.87
N SER A 77 8.89 -8.40 0.69
CA SER A 77 8.91 -7.72 -0.60
C SER A 77 10.33 -7.51 -1.14
N ASP A 78 11.31 -7.28 -0.25
CA ASP A 78 12.72 -7.16 -0.63
C ASP A 78 13.31 -8.50 -1.13
N LYS A 79 12.76 -9.64 -0.71
CA LYS A 79 13.18 -10.98 -1.17
C LYS A 79 12.48 -11.43 -2.44
N VAL A 80 11.16 -11.28 -2.51
CA VAL A 80 10.31 -11.84 -3.57
C VAL A 80 10.29 -10.97 -4.82
N GLY A 81 10.44 -9.66 -4.65
CA GLY A 81 10.29 -8.65 -5.69
C GLY A 81 9.04 -7.80 -5.48
N ARG A 82 9.19 -6.51 -5.76
CA ARG A 82 8.15 -5.54 -5.44
C ARG A 82 6.93 -5.67 -6.35
N ARG A 83 7.16 -5.87 -7.65
CA ARG A 83 6.07 -6.07 -8.62
C ARG A 83 5.20 -7.28 -8.28
N LYS A 84 5.82 -8.41 -7.91
CA LYS A 84 5.07 -9.63 -7.58
C LYS A 84 4.22 -9.41 -6.34
N MET A 85 4.80 -8.84 -5.29
CA MET A 85 4.08 -8.54 -4.05
C MET A 85 2.94 -7.55 -4.30
N PHE A 86 3.15 -6.56 -5.15
CA PHE A 86 2.20 -5.54 -5.54
C PHE A 86 0.96 -6.09 -6.28
N ILE A 87 1.11 -7.22 -6.97
CA ILE A 87 0.01 -7.95 -7.62
C ILE A 87 -0.69 -8.86 -6.62
N ILE A 88 0.07 -9.61 -5.82
CA ILE A 88 -0.46 -10.54 -4.81
C ILE A 88 -1.33 -9.80 -3.79
N ASP A 89 -0.90 -8.64 -3.38
CA ASP A 89 -1.56 -7.77 -2.44
C ASP A 89 -2.98 -7.40 -2.89
N ILE A 90 -3.13 -6.85 -4.10
CA ILE A 90 -4.45 -6.49 -4.65
C ILE A 90 -5.36 -7.70 -4.81
N ILE A 91 -4.82 -8.84 -5.22
CA ILE A 91 -5.59 -10.09 -5.33
C ILE A 91 -6.07 -10.51 -3.94
N ALA A 92 -5.21 -10.41 -2.92
CA ALA A 92 -5.56 -10.77 -1.55
C ALA A 92 -6.65 -9.85 -0.99
N ILE A 93 -6.55 -8.52 -1.19
CA ILE A 93 -7.61 -7.57 -0.79
C ILE A 93 -8.93 -7.96 -1.46
N GLY A 94 -8.94 -8.20 -2.77
CA GLY A 94 -10.13 -8.57 -3.52
C GLY A 94 -10.76 -9.88 -3.02
N VAL A 95 -9.95 -10.91 -2.80
CA VAL A 95 -10.43 -12.22 -2.31
C VAL A 95 -11.00 -12.12 -0.90
N ILE A 96 -10.31 -11.43 0.02
CA ILE A 96 -10.79 -11.25 1.39
C ILE A 96 -12.08 -10.41 1.40
N SER A 97 -12.15 -9.35 0.60
CA SER A 97 -13.36 -8.52 0.47
C SER A 97 -14.54 -9.33 -0.07
N ALA A 98 -14.32 -10.17 -1.09
CA ALA A 98 -15.35 -11.07 -1.59
C ALA A 98 -15.77 -12.10 -0.52
N ALA A 99 -14.83 -12.69 0.21
CA ALA A 99 -15.12 -13.63 1.29
C ALA A 99 -15.94 -12.99 2.43
N THR A 100 -15.70 -11.69 2.70
CA THR A 100 -16.43 -10.97 3.74
C THR A 100 -17.94 -10.86 3.45
N MET A 101 -18.36 -10.97 2.19
CA MET A 101 -19.80 -10.99 1.84
C MET A 101 -20.55 -12.18 2.43
N PHE A 102 -19.86 -13.28 2.69
CA PHE A 102 -20.45 -14.56 3.16
C PHE A 102 -20.37 -14.73 4.67
N VAL A 103 -19.80 -13.77 5.39
CA VAL A 103 -19.69 -13.79 6.84
C VAL A 103 -21.06 -13.83 7.51
N SER A 104 -21.19 -14.69 8.53
CA SER A 104 -22.41 -14.92 9.29
C SER A 104 -22.26 -14.69 10.78
N SER A 105 -21.04 -14.54 11.28
CA SER A 105 -20.76 -14.34 12.70
C SER A 105 -19.77 -13.19 12.96
N PRO A 106 -19.83 -12.54 14.15
CA PRO A 106 -18.86 -11.51 14.54
C PRO A 106 -17.42 -12.00 14.52
N VAL A 107 -17.19 -13.28 14.89
CA VAL A 107 -15.84 -13.86 14.92
C VAL A 107 -15.28 -14.00 13.50
N GLU A 108 -16.07 -14.49 12.54
CA GLU A 108 -15.66 -14.56 11.15
C GLU A 108 -15.32 -13.18 10.60
N LEU A 109 -16.15 -12.17 10.91
CA LEU A 109 -15.88 -10.79 10.51
C LEU A 109 -14.58 -10.27 11.10
N LEU A 110 -14.30 -10.56 12.37
CA LEU A 110 -13.05 -10.17 13.03
C LEU A 110 -11.84 -10.80 12.33
N VAL A 111 -11.91 -12.09 12.00
CA VAL A 111 -10.84 -12.78 11.25
C VAL A 111 -10.60 -12.10 9.91
N MET A 112 -11.67 -11.80 9.16
CA MET A 112 -11.54 -11.08 7.89
C MET A 112 -10.93 -9.67 8.08
N ARG A 113 -11.27 -8.96 9.16
CA ARG A 113 -10.69 -7.66 9.50
C ARG A 113 -9.19 -7.74 9.81
N VAL A 114 -8.76 -8.75 10.55
CA VAL A 114 -7.33 -8.98 10.82
C VAL A 114 -6.59 -9.31 9.53
N LEU A 115 -7.12 -10.21 8.70
CA LEU A 115 -6.51 -10.59 7.43
C LEU A 115 -6.39 -9.40 6.46
N ILE A 116 -7.46 -8.60 6.32
CA ILE A 116 -7.43 -7.42 5.45
C ILE A 116 -6.44 -6.37 6.00
N GLY A 117 -6.36 -6.22 7.32
CA GLY A 117 -5.37 -5.37 7.96
C GLY A 117 -3.94 -5.79 7.63
N ILE A 118 -3.63 -7.10 7.69
CA ILE A 118 -2.32 -7.64 7.33
C ILE A 118 -1.95 -7.29 5.89
N VAL A 119 -2.89 -7.43 4.97
CA VAL A 119 -2.66 -7.15 3.55
C VAL A 119 -2.49 -5.65 3.30
N ILE A 120 -3.36 -4.80 3.84
CA ILE A 120 -3.22 -3.34 3.77
C ILE A 120 -1.86 -2.89 4.34
N GLY A 121 -1.45 -3.49 5.48
CA GLY A 121 -0.14 -3.23 6.06
C GLY A 121 1.03 -3.59 5.14
N ALA A 122 0.86 -4.57 4.25
CA ALA A 122 1.84 -4.94 3.25
C ALA A 122 1.93 -3.92 2.10
N ASP A 123 0.80 -3.38 1.64
CA ASP A 123 0.78 -2.45 0.48
C ASP A 123 1.57 -1.16 0.76
N TYR A 124 1.47 -0.61 1.97
CA TYR A 124 2.07 0.69 2.31
C TYR A 124 3.57 0.79 2.02
N PRO A 125 4.45 -0.10 2.52
CA PRO A 125 5.88 -0.05 2.20
C PRO A 125 6.17 -0.39 0.74
N ILE A 126 5.35 -1.22 0.10
CA ILE A 126 5.54 -1.64 -1.29
C ILE A 126 5.21 -0.48 -2.24
N ALA A 127 4.04 0.16 -2.07
CA ALA A 127 3.60 1.27 -2.91
C ALA A 127 4.52 2.48 -2.79
N THR A 128 4.87 2.88 -1.57
CA THR A 128 5.76 4.02 -1.34
C THR A 128 7.14 3.80 -1.93
N SER A 129 7.73 2.62 -1.74
CA SER A 129 9.03 2.31 -2.30
C SER A 129 9.00 2.20 -3.82
N MET A 130 7.97 1.56 -4.39
CA MET A 130 7.83 1.44 -5.86
C MET A 130 7.74 2.82 -6.52
N ILE A 131 6.90 3.71 -6.00
CA ILE A 131 6.72 5.05 -6.58
C ILE A 131 7.95 5.92 -6.37
N THR A 132 8.58 5.89 -5.19
CA THR A 132 9.76 6.70 -4.92
C THR A 132 10.99 6.26 -5.70
N GLU A 133 11.12 4.98 -6.03
CA GLU A 133 12.23 4.46 -6.83
C GLU A 133 12.15 4.84 -8.32
N PHE A 134 10.95 5.11 -8.82
CA PHE A 134 10.74 5.68 -10.15
C PHE A 134 10.60 7.20 -10.14
N SER A 135 10.66 7.86 -8.98
CA SER A 135 10.57 9.32 -8.89
C SER A 135 11.95 9.93 -8.74
N ASN A 136 12.26 10.93 -9.57
CA ASN A 136 13.46 11.73 -9.38
C ASN A 136 13.36 12.56 -8.08
N THR A 137 14.49 13.08 -7.60
CA THR A 137 14.59 13.80 -6.32
C THR A 137 13.63 14.99 -6.26
N ARG A 138 13.43 15.71 -7.38
CA ARG A 138 12.56 16.91 -7.44
C ARG A 138 11.06 16.57 -7.33
N GLN A 139 10.67 15.37 -7.75
CA GLN A 139 9.27 14.96 -7.83
C GLN A 139 8.84 14.05 -6.69
N ARG A 140 9.80 13.56 -5.91
CA ARG A 140 9.54 12.60 -4.81
C ARG A 140 8.51 13.12 -3.80
N ALA A 141 8.61 14.40 -3.41
CA ALA A 141 7.64 15.00 -2.50
C ALA A 141 6.21 15.04 -3.08
N PHE A 142 6.08 15.40 -4.37
CA PHE A 142 4.81 15.38 -5.07
C PHE A 142 4.23 13.97 -5.17
N SER A 143 5.06 12.98 -5.50
CA SER A 143 4.63 11.59 -5.61
C SER A 143 4.12 11.03 -4.28
N ILE A 144 4.80 11.34 -3.17
CA ILE A 144 4.35 10.96 -1.82
C ILE A 144 3.03 11.65 -1.45
N GLY A 145 2.92 12.95 -1.76
CA GLY A 145 1.66 13.69 -1.55
C GLY A 145 0.50 13.12 -2.36
N PHE A 146 0.77 12.68 -3.59
CA PHE A 146 -0.23 12.05 -4.45
C PHE A 146 -0.72 10.70 -3.87
N ILE A 147 0.20 9.87 -3.35
CA ILE A 147 -0.14 8.62 -2.64
C ILE A 147 -1.13 8.92 -1.49
N ALA A 148 -0.81 9.90 -0.65
CA ALA A 148 -1.66 10.30 0.46
C ALA A 148 -3.03 10.81 -0.01
N ALA A 149 -3.07 11.62 -1.08
CA ALA A 149 -4.32 12.12 -1.64
C ALA A 149 -5.20 10.99 -2.17
N MET A 150 -4.62 9.96 -2.82
CA MET A 150 -5.36 8.82 -3.35
C MET A 150 -6.02 7.98 -2.25
N TRP A 151 -5.43 7.93 -1.06
CA TRP A 151 -6.06 7.32 0.11
C TRP A 151 -7.42 8.01 0.44
N TYR A 152 -7.44 9.35 0.49
CA TYR A 152 -8.67 10.10 0.74
C TYR A 152 -9.69 10.00 -0.39
N VAL A 153 -9.22 9.91 -1.64
CA VAL A 153 -10.10 9.64 -2.79
C VAL A 153 -10.79 8.28 -2.62
N GLY A 154 -10.05 7.25 -2.23
CA GLY A 154 -10.59 5.93 -1.92
C GLY A 154 -11.62 5.97 -0.79
N ALA A 155 -11.32 6.67 0.31
CA ALA A 155 -12.22 6.88 1.43
C ALA A 155 -13.54 7.54 0.97
N THR A 156 -13.45 8.62 0.20
CA THR A 156 -14.63 9.32 -0.33
C THR A 156 -15.46 8.42 -1.26
N CYS A 157 -14.81 7.61 -2.09
CA CYS A 157 -15.51 6.64 -2.93
C CYS A 157 -16.25 5.59 -2.09
N ALA A 158 -15.66 5.16 -0.96
CA ALA A 158 -16.32 4.24 -0.03
C ALA A 158 -17.59 4.86 0.56
N ASP A 159 -17.53 6.13 1.02
CA ASP A 159 -18.66 6.85 1.55
C ASP A 159 -19.79 6.97 0.51
N LEU A 160 -19.46 7.28 -0.75
CA LEU A 160 -20.44 7.38 -1.83
C LEU A 160 -21.11 6.03 -2.13
N VAL A 161 -20.34 4.96 -2.21
CA VAL A 161 -20.88 3.60 -2.43
C VAL A 161 -21.74 3.17 -1.24
N GLY A 162 -21.28 3.47 -0.02
CA GLY A 162 -22.03 3.22 1.20
C GLY A 162 -23.37 3.97 1.21
N TYR A 163 -23.38 5.24 0.82
CA TYR A 163 -24.60 6.04 0.69
C TYR A 163 -25.61 5.42 -0.30
N TRP A 164 -25.15 4.94 -1.46
CA TRP A 164 -26.05 4.31 -2.44
C TRP A 164 -26.59 2.95 -1.99
N LEU A 165 -25.86 2.23 -1.17
CA LEU A 165 -26.26 0.91 -0.66
C LEU A 165 -26.94 0.99 0.72
N TYR A 166 -27.10 2.19 1.27
CA TYR A 166 -27.60 2.40 2.63
C TYR A 166 -29.03 1.89 2.80
N ASP A 167 -29.91 2.17 1.84
CA ASP A 167 -31.33 1.76 1.89
C ASP A 167 -31.57 0.32 1.39
N VAL A 168 -30.51 -0.39 0.97
CA VAL A 168 -30.63 -1.76 0.48
C VAL A 168 -30.62 -2.73 1.68
N GLU A 169 -31.63 -3.57 1.78
CA GLU A 169 -31.69 -4.60 2.81
C GLU A 169 -30.53 -5.60 2.66
N GLY A 170 -29.72 -5.77 3.71
CA GLY A 170 -28.48 -6.54 3.65
C GLY A 170 -27.36 -5.89 2.82
N GLY A 171 -27.48 -4.59 2.54
CA GLY A 171 -26.52 -3.80 1.76
C GLY A 171 -25.08 -3.82 2.30
N TRP A 172 -24.90 -4.03 3.60
CA TRP A 172 -23.56 -4.14 4.20
C TRP A 172 -22.68 -5.24 3.57
N ARG A 173 -23.29 -6.34 3.08
CA ARG A 173 -22.56 -7.40 2.37
C ARG A 173 -22.00 -6.88 1.05
N TRP A 174 -22.81 -6.14 0.31
CA TRP A 174 -22.41 -5.51 -0.93
C TRP A 174 -21.44 -4.37 -0.71
N MET A 175 -21.58 -3.58 0.36
CA MET A 175 -20.65 -2.55 0.74
C MET A 175 -19.24 -3.15 0.96
N LEU A 176 -19.12 -4.19 1.80
CA LEU A 176 -17.82 -4.82 2.09
C LEU A 176 -17.24 -5.56 0.87
N GLY A 177 -18.08 -6.14 0.03
CA GLY A 177 -17.65 -6.83 -1.20
C GLY A 177 -17.34 -5.89 -2.37
N SER A 178 -17.83 -4.66 -2.35
CA SER A 178 -17.68 -3.70 -3.48
C SER A 178 -16.24 -3.39 -3.83
N ALA A 179 -15.30 -3.54 -2.87
CA ALA A 179 -13.87 -3.36 -3.11
C ALA A 179 -13.31 -4.28 -4.21
N VAL A 180 -13.99 -5.38 -4.54
CA VAL A 180 -13.61 -6.28 -5.65
C VAL A 180 -13.55 -5.52 -6.98
N ILE A 181 -14.47 -4.57 -7.21
CA ILE A 181 -14.52 -3.81 -8.47
C ILE A 181 -13.26 -2.98 -8.67
N PRO A 182 -12.88 -2.06 -7.76
CA PRO A 182 -11.63 -1.32 -7.91
C PRO A 182 -10.39 -2.22 -7.84
N CYS A 183 -10.41 -3.34 -7.10
CA CYS A 183 -9.31 -4.32 -7.14
C CYS A 183 -9.05 -4.85 -8.56
N ILE A 184 -10.10 -5.24 -9.30
CA ILE A 184 -9.97 -5.73 -10.67
C ILE A 184 -9.42 -4.63 -11.59
N LEU A 185 -9.94 -3.42 -11.49
CA LEU A 185 -9.48 -2.28 -12.30
C LEU A 185 -8.01 -1.97 -12.06
N ILE A 186 -7.59 -1.90 -10.80
CA ILE A 186 -6.21 -1.62 -10.43
C ILE A 186 -5.29 -2.78 -10.84
N LEU A 187 -5.74 -4.02 -10.66
CA LEU A 187 -4.98 -5.21 -11.07
C LEU A 187 -4.65 -5.17 -12.56
N ILE A 188 -5.64 -4.86 -13.41
CA ILE A 188 -5.43 -4.71 -14.87
C ILE A 188 -4.36 -3.65 -15.14
N GLY A 189 -4.41 -2.51 -14.47
CA GLY A 189 -3.42 -1.44 -14.64
C GLY A 189 -2.01 -1.80 -14.13
N ARG A 190 -1.92 -2.64 -13.08
CA ARG A 190 -0.64 -3.07 -12.48
C ARG A 190 0.07 -4.18 -13.27
N PHE A 191 -0.63 -4.96 -14.09
CA PHE A 191 0.00 -6.05 -14.84
C PHE A 191 1.16 -5.59 -15.74
N ASP A 192 1.10 -4.37 -16.23
CA ASP A 192 2.08 -3.82 -17.16
C ASP A 192 3.12 -2.89 -16.47
N LEU A 193 3.10 -2.83 -15.13
CA LEU A 193 4.10 -2.09 -14.40
C LEU A 193 5.44 -2.83 -14.39
N PRO A 194 6.55 -2.11 -14.56
CA PRO A 194 7.89 -2.69 -14.51
C PRO A 194 8.28 -3.10 -13.09
N GLU A 195 9.30 -3.95 -12.96
CA GLU A 195 9.91 -4.22 -11.65
C GLU A 195 10.76 -3.04 -11.20
N SER A 196 11.02 -2.92 -9.91
CA SER A 196 11.87 -1.87 -9.35
C SER A 196 13.30 -1.94 -9.89
N PRO A 197 13.86 -0.83 -10.44
CA PRO A 197 15.23 -0.80 -10.91
C PRO A 197 16.22 -1.07 -9.78
N ARG A 198 16.00 -0.49 -8.60
CA ARG A 198 16.88 -0.68 -7.44
C ARG A 198 16.83 -2.11 -6.92
N TRP A 199 15.67 -2.75 -6.95
CA TRP A 199 15.55 -4.17 -6.59
C TRP A 199 16.32 -5.06 -7.55
N LEU A 200 16.24 -4.82 -8.88
CA LEU A 200 16.99 -5.57 -9.87
C LEU A 200 18.51 -5.44 -9.66
N LEU A 201 18.99 -4.22 -9.39
CA LEU A 201 20.40 -3.96 -9.10
C LEU A 201 20.88 -4.70 -7.83
N ARG A 202 20.08 -4.65 -6.74
CA ARG A 202 20.36 -5.38 -5.49
C ARG A 202 20.45 -6.90 -5.69
N LYS A 203 19.69 -7.45 -6.64
CA LYS A 203 19.71 -8.88 -6.98
C LYS A 203 20.80 -9.24 -8.01
N GLY A 204 21.66 -8.30 -8.39
CA GLY A 204 22.71 -8.53 -9.39
C GLY A 204 22.18 -8.69 -10.82
N ARG A 205 20.90 -8.39 -11.07
CA ARG A 205 20.24 -8.52 -12.39
C ARG A 205 20.44 -7.24 -13.23
N VAL A 206 21.70 -6.81 -13.35
CA VAL A 206 22.09 -5.54 -13.99
C VAL A 206 21.61 -5.47 -15.45
N LYS A 207 21.81 -6.53 -16.23
CA LYS A 207 21.40 -6.58 -17.65
C LYS A 207 19.89 -6.39 -17.82
N GLU A 208 19.08 -6.92 -16.92
CA GLU A 208 17.63 -6.77 -16.98
C GLU A 208 17.20 -5.33 -16.59
N CYS A 209 17.90 -4.74 -15.62
CA CYS A 209 17.69 -3.35 -15.26
C CYS A 209 18.01 -2.42 -16.44
N GLU A 210 19.16 -2.60 -17.09
CA GLU A 210 19.55 -1.82 -18.27
C GLU A 210 18.54 -1.97 -19.42
N ALA A 211 18.16 -3.21 -19.77
CA ALA A 211 17.18 -3.48 -20.81
C ALA A 211 15.83 -2.85 -20.51
N MET A 212 15.39 -2.88 -19.24
CA MET A 212 14.16 -2.25 -18.78
C MET A 212 14.25 -0.72 -18.89
N MET A 213 15.35 -0.11 -18.47
CA MET A 213 15.55 1.34 -18.51
C MET A 213 15.59 1.86 -19.95
N ILE A 214 16.28 1.15 -20.85
CA ILE A 214 16.28 1.47 -22.29
C ILE A 214 14.86 1.37 -22.87
N LYS A 215 14.09 0.34 -22.50
CA LYS A 215 12.70 0.17 -22.94
C LYS A 215 11.79 1.30 -22.45
N LEU A 216 11.98 1.78 -21.22
CA LEU A 216 11.12 2.79 -20.59
C LEU A 216 11.50 4.22 -20.98
N PHE A 217 12.79 4.52 -21.07
CA PHE A 217 13.31 5.89 -21.24
C PHE A 217 14.05 6.11 -22.57
N GLY A 218 14.30 5.04 -23.35
CA GLY A 218 14.96 5.12 -24.65
C GLY A 218 16.49 5.25 -24.58
N GLU A 219 17.07 5.32 -23.40
CA GLU A 219 18.51 5.52 -23.18
C GLU A 219 19.01 4.76 -21.93
N PRO A 220 20.30 4.40 -21.87
CA PRO A 220 20.89 3.80 -20.67
C PRO A 220 20.94 4.83 -19.54
N VAL A 221 20.47 4.42 -18.36
CA VAL A 221 20.39 5.28 -17.17
C VAL A 221 21.29 4.72 -16.09
N VAL A 222 22.07 5.58 -15.43
CA VAL A 222 22.92 5.24 -14.29
C VAL A 222 22.31 5.78 -13.00
N PHE A 223 22.34 4.98 -11.96
CA PHE A 223 21.96 5.38 -10.60
C PHE A 223 23.23 5.72 -9.80
N ASP A 224 23.26 6.92 -9.23
CA ASP A 224 24.36 7.42 -8.39
C ASP A 224 24.36 6.80 -6.98
N GLU A 225 23.90 5.57 -6.81
CA GLU A 225 23.86 4.95 -5.49
C GLU A 225 24.91 3.85 -5.35
N GLU A 226 25.69 3.93 -4.26
CA GLU A 226 26.49 2.82 -3.76
C GLU A 226 25.59 1.60 -3.55
N ALA A 227 26.06 0.42 -3.96
CA ALA A 227 25.33 -0.84 -3.79
C ALA A 227 24.91 -0.99 -2.30
N PRO A 228 23.62 -1.03 -1.98
CA PRO A 228 23.19 -1.08 -0.60
C PRO A 228 23.66 -2.38 0.03
N GLN A 229 24.30 -2.26 1.19
CA GLN A 229 24.73 -3.40 1.99
C GLN A 229 23.52 -4.24 2.40
N GLU A 230 23.62 -5.57 2.33
CA GLU A 230 22.58 -6.48 2.80
C GLU A 230 22.34 -6.25 4.30
N THR A 231 21.22 -5.61 4.62
CA THR A 231 20.78 -5.46 6.00
C THR A 231 19.94 -6.66 6.41
N ARG A 232 20.33 -7.34 7.49
CA ARG A 232 19.52 -8.42 8.09
C ARG A 232 18.50 -7.80 9.04
N PHE A 233 17.22 -8.19 8.93
CA PHE A 233 16.13 -7.70 9.79
C PHE A 233 16.47 -7.74 11.30
N LEU A 234 17.17 -8.79 11.74
CA LEU A 234 17.64 -8.93 13.13
C LEU A 234 18.66 -7.86 13.56
N GLN A 235 19.32 -7.19 12.62
CA GLN A 235 20.25 -6.11 12.95
C GLN A 235 19.53 -4.86 13.51
N LEU A 236 18.25 -4.67 13.19
CA LEU A 236 17.43 -3.59 13.75
C LEU A 236 17.25 -3.74 15.28
N PHE A 237 17.22 -4.97 15.77
CA PHE A 237 17.10 -5.29 17.19
C PHE A 237 18.44 -5.42 17.91
N ASN A 238 19.56 -5.19 17.21
CA ASN A 238 20.87 -5.19 17.82
C ASN A 238 21.01 -3.98 18.76
N ARG A 239 21.62 -4.19 19.94
CA ARG A 239 21.82 -3.19 20.99
C ARG A 239 22.41 -1.86 20.47
N ARG A 240 23.12 -1.88 19.35
CA ARG A 240 23.71 -0.70 18.70
C ARG A 240 22.69 0.08 17.84
N HIS A 241 21.72 -0.57 17.20
CA HIS A 241 20.76 0.05 16.27
C HIS A 241 19.39 0.29 16.90
N PHE A 242 19.03 -0.49 17.92
CA PHE A 242 17.75 -0.39 18.60
C PHE A 242 17.41 1.02 19.15
N PRO A 243 18.36 1.77 19.75
CA PRO A 243 18.08 3.15 20.18
C PRO A 243 17.71 4.08 19.03
N PHE A 244 18.31 3.91 17.84
CA PHE A 244 17.98 4.69 16.65
C PHE A 244 16.60 4.36 16.13
N VAL A 245 16.21 3.08 16.15
CA VAL A 245 14.85 2.65 15.77
C VAL A 245 13.81 3.26 16.70
N LEU A 246 14.03 3.21 18.02
CA LEU A 246 13.17 3.86 19.01
C LEU A 246 13.12 5.38 18.84
N PHE A 247 14.27 6.01 18.56
CA PHE A 247 14.33 7.44 18.34
C PHE A 247 13.55 7.87 17.09
N GLU A 248 13.64 7.13 15.97
CA GLU A 248 12.89 7.42 14.75
C GLU A 248 11.39 7.20 14.93
N ILE A 249 10.98 6.14 15.64
CA ILE A 249 9.58 5.91 16.00
C ILE A 249 9.07 7.06 16.89
N GLY A 250 9.83 7.47 17.90
CA GLY A 250 9.50 8.59 18.77
C GLY A 250 9.42 9.92 18.01
N ARG A 251 10.36 10.18 17.10
CA ARG A 251 10.40 11.37 16.27
C ARG A 251 9.22 11.44 15.30
N ALA A 252 8.82 10.33 14.70
CA ALA A 252 7.63 10.25 13.87
C ALA A 252 6.37 10.62 14.68
N SER A 253 6.24 10.08 15.89
CA SER A 253 5.11 10.37 16.80
C SER A 253 5.13 11.80 17.37
N CYS A 254 6.31 12.41 17.54
CA CYS A 254 6.44 13.79 18.04
C CYS A 254 6.24 14.84 16.95
N ARG A 255 6.52 14.52 15.67
CA ARG A 255 6.40 15.48 14.57
C ARG A 255 4.96 15.92 14.30
N GLU A 256 3.99 15.11 14.65
CA GLU A 256 2.57 15.49 14.60
C GLU A 256 2.15 16.53 15.65
N ARG A 257 2.97 16.74 16.71
CA ARG A 257 2.65 17.69 17.80
C ARG A 257 3.29 19.07 17.64
N VAL A 258 4.12 19.30 16.62
CA VAL A 258 4.86 20.55 16.46
C VAL A 258 4.50 21.21 15.12
N LEU A 259 3.22 21.47 14.89
CA LEU A 259 2.80 22.57 14.06
C LEU A 259 2.28 23.65 15.01
N PRO A 260 2.90 24.84 15.07
CA PRO A 260 2.32 25.95 15.83
C PRO A 260 0.98 26.32 15.17
N PRO A 261 -0.01 26.76 15.97
CA PRO A 261 -1.25 27.27 15.41
C PRO A 261 -0.91 28.50 14.55
N VAL A 262 -1.43 28.49 13.33
CA VAL A 262 -1.40 29.65 12.42
C VAL A 262 -2.36 30.69 12.95
#